data_e33f9b8f0126c58535d2af918c067354
#
_entry.id   e33f9b8f0126c58535d2af918c067354
#
_cell.length_a   1.000
_cell.length_b   1.000
_cell.length_c   1.000
_cell.angle_alpha   90.00
_cell.angle_beta   90.00
_cell.angle_gamma   90.00
#
_symmetry.space_group_name_H-M   'P 1'
#
loop_
_entity.id
_entity.type
_entity.pdbx_description
1 polymer ?
#
loop_
_entity_poly.entity_id
_entity_poly.type
_entity_poly.pdbx_seq_one_letter_code
_entity_poly.pdbx_strand_id
1 'polypeptide(L)'
;RSKRFAALILTGVMAATTLFGCGSSSGGAASDSSAADSSSKKVLKVGMECAYAPFNWTQDTDTTPDGSKAVKIAGSDYYAYGYDVAVAQKLADQMGMDLEVHKVEWSSIGISLDAGDYDCIIAGMGKTKEREASYAFTEPYYYRNNCIVVKKGGKYSNVKGLSDLADTGCKVTTQLGTGWIPLLDQIKGAEQSGNFETTSECFLA
;
A
#
# COMPACT_ATOMS: atom_id res chain seq x y z
N ARG A 1 -21.71 -7.08 -45.91
CA ARG A 1 -20.50 -7.36 -46.73
C ARG A 1 -19.43 -7.88 -45.77
N SER A 2 -19.26 -9.19 -45.88
CA SER A 2 -18.26 -10.02 -45.18
C SER A 2 -16.88 -9.77 -45.79
N LYS A 3 -15.85 -9.63 -44.91
CA LYS A 3 -14.46 -9.89 -45.31
C LYS A 3 -13.81 -10.80 -44.27
N ARG A 4 -13.62 -12.04 -44.68
CA ARG A 4 -12.84 -13.08 -44.03
C ARG A 4 -11.36 -12.78 -44.31
N PHE A 5 -10.49 -12.84 -43.30
CA PHE A 5 -9.05 -12.94 -43.49
C PHE A 5 -8.57 -14.27 -42.94
N ALA A 6 -7.83 -14.95 -43.82
CA ALA A 6 -7.36 -16.30 -43.67
C ALA A 6 -6.12 -16.36 -42.75
N ALA A 7 -6.04 -17.43 -41.96
CA ALA A 7 -4.88 -17.84 -41.20
C ALA A 7 -3.80 -18.46 -42.09
N LEU A 8 -2.55 -18.07 -41.90
CA LEU A 8 -1.39 -18.77 -42.44
C LEU A 8 -0.64 -19.42 -41.24
N ILE A 9 -0.70 -20.76 -41.24
CA ILE A 9 0.07 -21.64 -40.38
C ILE A 9 1.42 -21.88 -41.06
N LEU A 10 2.51 -21.55 -40.39
CA LEU A 10 3.86 -21.92 -40.81
C LEU A 10 4.43 -22.92 -39.80
N THR A 11 4.43 -24.19 -40.18
CA THR A 11 5.09 -25.32 -39.54
C THR A 11 6.58 -25.32 -39.91
N GLY A 12 7.44 -25.16 -38.89
CA GLY A 12 8.88 -25.34 -39.01
C GLY A 12 9.34 -26.51 -38.17
N VAL A 13 9.64 -27.60 -38.81
CA VAL A 13 10.33 -28.79 -38.27
C VAL A 13 11.82 -28.50 -38.21
N MET A 14 12.48 -28.68 -37.06
CA MET A 14 13.94 -28.77 -36.98
C MET A 14 14.40 -29.98 -36.16
N ALA A 15 15.23 -30.72 -36.86
CA ALA A 15 15.73 -32.04 -36.53
C ALA A 15 16.75 -32.03 -35.35
N ALA A 16 16.71 -33.12 -34.61
CA ALA A 16 17.69 -33.51 -33.60
C ALA A 16 18.99 -33.95 -34.25
N THR A 17 20.12 -33.50 -33.71
CA THR A 17 21.42 -34.15 -33.92
C THR A 17 22.03 -34.48 -32.56
N THR A 18 22.04 -35.77 -32.26
CA THR A 18 22.79 -36.39 -31.17
C THR A 18 24.23 -36.57 -31.59
N LEU A 19 25.19 -36.10 -30.80
CA LEU A 19 26.58 -36.51 -30.88
C LEU A 19 27.00 -37.15 -29.57
N PHE A 20 27.15 -38.46 -29.62
CA PHE A 20 27.89 -39.26 -28.60
C PHE A 20 29.36 -39.01 -28.75
N GLY A 21 30.04 -38.65 -27.67
CA GLY A 21 31.48 -38.63 -27.56
C GLY A 21 31.90 -39.31 -26.26
N CYS A 22 32.30 -40.56 -26.36
CA CYS A 22 32.95 -41.30 -25.29
C CYS A 22 34.47 -40.98 -25.25
N GLY A 23 35.02 -40.66 -24.10
CA GLY A 23 36.45 -40.51 -23.89
C GLY A 23 36.81 -40.71 -22.42
N SER A 24 37.48 -41.80 -22.14
CA SER A 24 37.88 -42.29 -20.80
C SER A 24 39.10 -41.56 -20.22
N SER A 25 39.11 -41.53 -18.92
CA SER A 25 40.20 -41.79 -17.96
C SER A 25 40.84 -40.62 -17.22
N SER A 26 40.82 -40.84 -15.92
CA SER A 26 41.79 -40.59 -14.85
C SER A 26 41.76 -39.29 -14.08
N GLY A 27 41.30 -39.42 -12.84
CA GLY A 27 42.07 -38.99 -11.65
C GLY A 27 41.98 -37.51 -11.26
N GLY A 28 41.37 -37.24 -10.13
CA GLY A 28 41.77 -36.10 -9.35
C GLY A 28 40.64 -35.34 -8.69
N ALA A 29 40.61 -35.47 -7.38
CA ALA A 29 40.08 -34.52 -6.38
C ALA A 29 38.62 -34.07 -6.52
N ALA A 30 37.81 -34.61 -5.65
CA ALA A 30 36.51 -34.05 -5.24
C ALA A 30 36.74 -32.64 -4.68
N SER A 31 36.40 -31.65 -5.47
CA SER A 31 36.08 -30.31 -4.95
C SER A 31 34.58 -30.30 -4.69
N ASP A 32 34.26 -30.40 -3.44
CA ASP A 32 32.91 -30.18 -2.90
C ASP A 32 32.57 -28.70 -3.12
N SER A 33 32.09 -28.37 -4.30
CA SER A 33 31.47 -27.10 -4.57
C SER A 33 30.04 -27.18 -4.03
N SER A 34 29.90 -26.89 -2.75
CA SER A 34 28.62 -26.45 -2.18
C SER A 34 28.11 -25.28 -3.03
N ALA A 35 27.28 -25.60 -4.00
CA ALA A 35 26.43 -24.60 -4.61
C ALA A 35 25.59 -24.02 -3.45
N ALA A 36 26.00 -22.87 -2.95
CA ALA A 36 25.14 -22.07 -2.11
C ALA A 36 23.91 -21.74 -2.96
N ASP A 37 22.85 -22.47 -2.69
CA ASP A 37 21.52 -22.15 -3.18
C ASP A 37 21.16 -20.76 -2.57
N SER A 38 21.49 -19.70 -3.30
CA SER A 38 21.01 -18.36 -3.00
C SER A 38 19.54 -18.32 -3.39
N SER A 39 18.69 -19.00 -2.61
CA SER A 39 17.27 -18.77 -2.70
C SER A 39 17.05 -17.30 -2.30
N SER A 40 16.87 -16.44 -3.30
CA SER A 40 16.45 -15.07 -3.06
C SER A 40 15.19 -15.14 -2.21
N LYS A 41 15.22 -14.49 -1.04
CA LYS A 41 14.02 -14.39 -0.20
C LYS A 41 12.87 -13.85 -1.05
N LYS A 42 11.67 -14.39 -0.84
CA LYS A 42 10.46 -13.83 -1.43
C LYS A 42 10.26 -12.43 -0.88
N VAL A 43 9.65 -11.55 -1.67
CA VAL A 43 9.36 -10.17 -1.30
C VAL A 43 7.87 -10.05 -1.02
N LEU A 44 7.51 -9.43 0.11
CA LEU A 44 6.16 -8.96 0.40
C LEU A 44 6.06 -7.49 -0.04
N LYS A 45 5.27 -7.24 -1.07
CA LYS A 45 5.00 -5.89 -1.57
C LYS A 45 3.78 -5.31 -0.90
N VAL A 46 3.92 -4.13 -0.29
CA VAL A 46 2.85 -3.49 0.48
C VAL A 46 2.58 -2.09 -0.04
N GLY A 47 1.32 -1.82 -0.43
CA GLY A 47 0.84 -0.50 -0.81
C GLY A 47 0.52 0.37 0.40
N MET A 48 1.04 1.60 0.42
CA MET A 48 0.82 2.62 1.45
C MET A 48 0.74 4.01 0.82
N GLU A 49 0.00 4.92 1.46
CA GLU A 49 -0.05 6.34 1.08
C GLU A 49 1.28 7.05 1.33
N CYS A 50 1.97 6.67 2.41
CA CYS A 50 3.20 7.30 2.90
C CYS A 50 3.08 8.82 3.13
N ALA A 51 1.87 9.29 3.45
CA ALA A 51 1.52 10.68 3.77
C ALA A 51 0.59 10.79 5.00
N TYR A 52 0.44 9.72 5.76
CA TYR A 52 -0.51 9.58 6.88
C TYR A 52 0.21 9.32 8.20
N ALA A 53 0.86 10.34 8.78
CA ALA A 53 1.47 10.23 10.10
C ALA A 53 0.41 10.11 11.21
N PRO A 54 0.63 9.35 12.29
CA PRO A 54 1.82 8.56 12.63
C PRO A 54 1.78 7.11 12.10
N PHE A 55 0.87 6.80 11.18
CA PHE A 55 0.69 5.45 10.66
C PHE A 55 1.70 5.09 9.58
N ASN A 56 1.82 5.92 8.55
CA ASN A 56 2.81 5.77 7.49
C ASN A 56 3.14 7.14 6.88
N TRP A 57 4.40 7.51 6.83
CA TRP A 57 4.85 8.77 6.22
C TRP A 57 6.21 8.63 5.56
N THR A 58 6.52 9.57 4.68
CA THR A 58 7.79 9.66 3.96
C THR A 58 8.81 10.46 4.76
N GLN A 59 10.06 9.99 4.79
CA GLN A 59 11.22 10.71 5.36
C GLN A 59 12.46 10.53 4.49
N ASP A 60 13.46 11.41 4.70
CA ASP A 60 14.67 11.49 3.85
C ASP A 60 15.74 10.46 4.22
N THR A 61 15.70 9.91 5.44
CA THR A 61 16.73 9.01 5.96
C THR A 61 16.12 7.72 6.49
N ASP A 62 16.94 6.68 6.64
CA ASP A 62 16.54 5.42 7.26
C ASP A 62 16.55 5.46 8.80
N THR A 63 17.00 6.55 9.40
CA THR A 63 17.07 6.73 10.86
C THR A 63 15.71 7.06 11.45
N THR A 64 15.39 6.45 12.58
CA THR A 64 14.13 6.65 13.30
C THR A 64 14.36 7.08 14.75
N PRO A 65 13.44 7.81 15.38
CA PRO A 65 13.60 8.28 16.77
C PRO A 65 13.71 7.14 17.79
N ASP A 66 13.16 5.98 17.51
CA ASP A 66 13.15 4.81 18.40
C ASP A 66 14.29 3.82 18.13
N GLY A 67 15.20 4.14 17.21
CA GLY A 67 16.34 3.30 16.83
C GLY A 67 15.98 2.13 15.91
N SER A 68 14.73 1.98 15.47
CA SER A 68 14.37 1.09 14.38
C SER A 68 14.87 1.64 13.04
N LYS A 69 14.62 0.96 11.95
CA LYS A 69 14.93 1.47 10.61
C LYS A 69 13.67 1.76 9.82
N ALA A 70 13.66 2.89 9.14
CA ALA A 70 12.66 3.14 8.12
C ALA A 70 12.94 2.27 6.89
N VAL A 71 11.89 1.92 6.15
CA VAL A 71 11.95 1.03 4.99
C VAL A 71 12.04 1.88 3.72
N LYS A 72 12.97 1.57 2.83
CA LYS A 72 13.11 2.27 1.56
C LYS A 72 11.83 2.11 0.72
N ILE A 73 11.31 3.22 0.19
CA ILE A 73 10.17 3.21 -0.72
C ILE A 73 10.64 2.76 -2.10
N ALA A 74 9.98 1.76 -2.69
CA ALA A 74 10.31 1.23 -4.00
C ALA A 74 10.36 2.34 -5.07
N GLY A 75 11.40 2.32 -5.89
CA GLY A 75 11.59 3.29 -6.98
C GLY A 75 11.91 4.72 -6.53
N SER A 76 12.25 4.97 -5.25
CA SER A 76 12.55 6.31 -4.74
C SER A 76 13.80 6.32 -3.86
N ASP A 77 14.29 7.54 -3.54
CA ASP A 77 15.39 7.73 -2.57
C ASP A 77 14.90 7.99 -1.15
N TYR A 78 13.59 7.97 -0.94
CA TYR A 78 12.94 8.22 0.34
C TYR A 78 12.62 6.94 1.09
N TYR A 79 12.25 7.08 2.35
CA TYR A 79 11.95 5.98 3.27
C TYR A 79 10.55 6.16 3.86
N ALA A 80 9.87 5.05 4.08
CA ALA A 80 8.61 4.98 4.80
C ALA A 80 8.85 4.62 6.27
N TYR A 81 8.16 5.29 7.19
CA TYR A 81 8.17 4.99 8.61
C TYR A 81 6.79 5.17 9.21
N GLY A 82 6.54 4.53 10.35
CA GLY A 82 5.30 4.63 11.11
C GLY A 82 4.74 3.28 11.53
N TYR A 83 3.57 3.33 12.17
CA TYR A 83 2.94 2.14 12.75
C TYR A 83 2.62 1.06 11.70
N ASP A 84 2.04 1.46 10.56
CA ASP A 84 1.72 0.54 9.47
C ASP A 84 2.98 -0.11 8.88
N VAL A 85 4.08 0.65 8.77
CA VAL A 85 5.36 0.14 8.29
C VAL A 85 5.93 -0.88 9.27
N ALA A 86 5.82 -0.63 10.58
CA ALA A 86 6.25 -1.59 11.61
C ALA A 86 5.41 -2.87 11.60
N VAL A 87 4.09 -2.78 11.34
CA VAL A 87 3.21 -3.95 11.16
C VAL A 87 3.61 -4.74 9.92
N ALA A 88 3.83 -4.05 8.79
CA ALA A 88 4.27 -4.67 7.54
C ALA A 88 5.61 -5.40 7.70
N GLN A 89 6.59 -4.79 8.37
CA GLN A 89 7.89 -5.41 8.64
C GLN A 89 7.75 -6.67 9.49
N LYS A 90 6.97 -6.61 10.57
CA LYS A 90 6.70 -7.78 11.41
C LYS A 90 6.05 -8.92 10.62
N LEU A 91 5.11 -8.60 9.74
CA LEU A 91 4.44 -9.58 8.89
C LEU A 91 5.43 -10.24 7.94
N ALA A 92 6.24 -9.45 7.23
CA ALA A 92 7.27 -9.95 6.32
C ALA A 92 8.27 -10.85 7.05
N ASP A 93 8.75 -10.44 8.23
CA ASP A 93 9.68 -11.22 9.05
C ASP A 93 9.07 -12.58 9.45
N GLN A 94 7.82 -12.62 9.87
CA GLN A 94 7.12 -13.86 10.23
C GLN A 94 6.91 -14.79 9.04
N MET A 95 6.76 -14.22 7.83
CA MET A 95 6.64 -14.98 6.58
C MET A 95 8.00 -15.39 6.01
N GLY A 96 9.12 -14.94 6.59
CA GLY A 96 10.47 -15.15 6.06
C GLY A 96 10.71 -14.42 4.74
N MET A 97 10.01 -13.31 4.51
CA MET A 97 10.06 -12.48 3.30
C MET A 97 10.81 -11.17 3.56
N ASP A 98 11.30 -10.53 2.52
CA ASP A 98 11.76 -9.15 2.58
C ASP A 98 10.57 -8.21 2.33
N LEU A 99 10.55 -7.05 2.98
CA LEU A 99 9.49 -6.04 2.80
C LEU A 99 9.87 -5.07 1.69
N GLU A 100 8.92 -4.80 0.79
CA GLU A 100 8.99 -3.73 -0.19
C GLU A 100 7.77 -2.81 -0.05
N VAL A 101 7.98 -1.52 0.23
CA VAL A 101 6.91 -0.53 0.40
C VAL A 101 6.71 0.22 -0.92
N HIS A 102 5.48 0.19 -1.42
CA HIS A 102 5.04 0.94 -2.60
C HIS A 102 4.22 2.15 -2.17
N LYS A 103 4.73 3.34 -2.45
CA LYS A 103 3.98 4.58 -2.24
C LYS A 103 2.98 4.78 -3.37
N VAL A 104 1.74 5.07 -3.01
CA VAL A 104 0.64 5.29 -3.95
C VAL A 104 -0.32 6.34 -3.38
N GLU A 105 -0.92 7.14 -4.25
CA GLU A 105 -1.97 8.08 -3.85
C GLU A 105 -3.16 7.32 -3.25
N TRP A 106 -3.74 7.87 -2.17
CA TRP A 106 -4.82 7.21 -1.45
C TRP A 106 -6.01 6.85 -2.35
N SER A 107 -6.41 7.76 -3.24
CA SER A 107 -7.51 7.56 -4.19
C SER A 107 -7.27 6.41 -5.18
N SER A 108 -6.02 6.04 -5.42
CA SER A 108 -5.60 5.00 -6.36
C SER A 108 -5.23 3.68 -5.70
N ILE A 109 -5.20 3.61 -4.35
CA ILE A 109 -4.64 2.47 -3.62
C ILE A 109 -5.36 1.14 -3.91
N GLY A 110 -6.68 1.14 -4.07
CA GLY A 110 -7.43 -0.05 -4.45
C GLY A 110 -7.18 -0.47 -5.89
N ILE A 111 -7.12 0.50 -6.81
CA ILE A 111 -6.90 0.26 -8.25
C ILE A 111 -5.52 -0.38 -8.48
N SER A 112 -4.48 0.10 -7.78
CA SER A 112 -3.13 -0.48 -7.88
C SER A 112 -3.05 -1.89 -7.27
N LEU A 113 -3.83 -2.19 -6.23
CA LEU A 113 -3.97 -3.57 -5.73
C LEU A 113 -4.59 -4.49 -6.78
N ASP A 114 -5.68 -4.04 -7.40
CA ASP A 114 -6.38 -4.80 -8.46
C ASP A 114 -5.49 -5.01 -9.69
N ALA A 115 -4.60 -4.07 -9.98
CA ALA A 115 -3.60 -4.18 -11.04
C ALA A 115 -2.44 -5.15 -10.71
N GLY A 116 -2.28 -5.52 -9.43
CA GLY A 116 -1.20 -6.40 -8.98
C GLY A 116 0.14 -5.69 -8.77
N ASP A 117 0.14 -4.37 -8.56
CA ASP A 117 1.36 -3.59 -8.30
C ASP A 117 2.00 -4.00 -6.97
N TYR A 118 1.20 -4.50 -6.02
CA TYR A 118 1.62 -5.03 -4.73
C TYR A 118 0.65 -6.12 -4.23
N ASP A 119 1.06 -6.84 -3.18
CA ASP A 119 0.35 -8.03 -2.69
C ASP A 119 -0.78 -7.67 -1.71
N CYS A 120 -0.62 -6.60 -0.94
CA CYS A 120 -1.62 -6.16 0.05
C CYS A 120 -1.49 -4.67 0.38
N ILE A 121 -2.52 -4.13 1.06
CA ILE A 121 -2.56 -2.77 1.59
C ILE A 121 -2.43 -2.83 3.10
N ILE A 122 -1.46 -2.09 3.67
CA ILE A 122 -1.33 -1.84 5.11
C ILE A 122 -1.16 -0.33 5.28
N ALA A 123 -2.27 0.39 5.40
CA ALA A 123 -2.30 1.85 5.31
C ALA A 123 -3.39 2.48 6.19
N GLY A 124 -3.65 1.91 7.37
CA GLY A 124 -4.73 2.38 8.25
C GLY A 124 -6.11 2.32 7.61
N MET A 125 -6.29 1.47 6.58
CA MET A 125 -7.54 1.38 5.84
C MET A 125 -8.66 0.81 6.71
N GLY A 126 -9.72 1.62 6.92
CA GLY A 126 -10.91 1.18 7.63
C GLY A 126 -11.71 0.15 6.81
N LYS A 127 -12.13 -0.93 7.48
CA LYS A 127 -13.04 -1.92 6.94
C LYS A 127 -14.45 -1.31 6.84
N THR A 128 -15.04 -1.30 5.65
CA THR A 128 -16.41 -0.86 5.39
C THR A 128 -17.15 -1.93 4.58
N LYS A 129 -18.48 -1.97 4.66
CA LYS A 129 -19.28 -2.91 3.87
C LYS A 129 -19.03 -2.79 2.37
N GLU A 130 -18.81 -1.58 1.88
CA GLU A 130 -18.51 -1.32 0.48
C GLU A 130 -17.17 -1.95 0.09
N ARG A 131 -16.13 -1.74 0.89
CA ARG A 131 -14.81 -2.31 0.64
C ARG A 131 -14.78 -3.83 0.78
N GLU A 132 -15.53 -4.38 1.73
CA GLU A 132 -15.68 -5.84 1.90
C GLU A 132 -16.33 -6.52 0.70
N ALA A 133 -17.08 -5.81 -0.11
CA ALA A 133 -17.64 -6.35 -1.35
C ALA A 133 -16.57 -6.64 -2.42
N SER A 134 -15.42 -5.96 -2.36
CA SER A 134 -14.34 -6.06 -3.35
C SER A 134 -13.04 -6.65 -2.77
N TYR A 135 -12.79 -6.48 -1.48
CA TYR A 135 -11.52 -6.86 -0.85
C TYR A 135 -11.72 -7.73 0.38
N ALA A 136 -10.81 -8.68 0.58
CA ALA A 136 -10.71 -9.43 1.83
C ALA A 136 -9.95 -8.61 2.88
N PHE A 137 -10.47 -8.57 4.10
CA PHE A 137 -9.84 -7.89 5.24
C PHE A 137 -9.40 -8.91 6.29
N THR A 138 -8.27 -8.63 6.94
CA THR A 138 -7.84 -9.32 8.16
C THR A 138 -8.67 -8.87 9.36
N GLU A 139 -8.43 -9.49 10.52
CA GLU A 139 -8.82 -8.87 11.78
C GLU A 139 -8.12 -7.53 11.94
N PRO A 140 -8.76 -6.54 12.63
CA PRO A 140 -8.18 -5.22 12.82
C PRO A 140 -6.87 -5.28 13.62
N TYR A 141 -5.82 -4.67 13.11
CA TYR A 141 -4.54 -4.51 13.83
C TYR A 141 -4.47 -3.18 14.61
N TYR A 142 -5.47 -2.30 14.46
CA TYR A 142 -5.61 -1.03 15.17
C TYR A 142 -7.07 -0.64 15.33
N TYR A 143 -7.42 -0.07 16.49
CA TYR A 143 -8.76 0.45 16.78
C TYR A 143 -8.68 1.95 17.02
N ARG A 144 -9.63 2.70 16.50
CA ARG A 144 -9.69 4.17 16.63
C ARG A 144 -11.11 4.68 16.78
N ASN A 145 -11.24 5.86 17.39
CA ASN A 145 -12.48 6.64 17.36
C ASN A 145 -12.35 7.76 16.33
N ASN A 146 -13.46 8.10 15.68
CA ASN A 146 -13.53 9.28 14.83
C ASN A 146 -13.76 10.52 15.69
N CYS A 147 -13.16 11.64 15.31
CA CYS A 147 -13.35 12.92 15.95
C CYS A 147 -13.44 14.03 14.90
N ILE A 148 -14.02 15.17 15.30
CA ILE A 148 -13.98 16.41 14.54
C ILE A 148 -12.82 17.26 15.05
N VAL A 149 -12.03 17.77 14.13
CA VAL A 149 -10.94 18.70 14.44
C VAL A 149 -11.39 20.11 14.09
N VAL A 150 -11.20 21.05 15.02
CA VAL A 150 -11.52 22.47 14.84
C VAL A 150 -10.32 23.33 15.19
N LYS A 151 -10.23 24.52 14.59
CA LYS A 151 -9.14 25.47 14.87
C LYS A 151 -9.20 25.94 16.32
N LYS A 152 -8.11 25.76 17.06
CA LYS A 152 -7.96 26.25 18.44
C LYS A 152 -8.10 27.78 18.48
N GLY A 153 -8.99 28.27 19.36
CA GLY A 153 -9.29 29.70 19.44
C GLY A 153 -10.13 30.25 18.29
N GLY A 154 -10.59 29.40 17.36
CA GLY A 154 -11.50 29.78 16.28
C GLY A 154 -12.96 29.78 16.71
N LYS A 155 -13.87 30.09 15.77
CA LYS A 155 -15.33 30.18 15.97
C LYS A 155 -15.92 28.93 16.64
N TYR A 156 -15.37 27.76 16.34
CA TYR A 156 -15.87 26.45 16.79
C TYR A 156 -15.02 25.81 17.91
N SER A 157 -14.10 26.57 18.53
CA SER A 157 -13.14 26.02 19.51
C SER A 157 -13.77 25.42 20.78
N ASN A 158 -15.02 25.77 21.07
CA ASN A 158 -15.75 25.31 22.26
C ASN A 158 -16.76 24.20 22.00
N VAL A 159 -16.85 23.68 20.75
CA VAL A 159 -17.76 22.57 20.41
C VAL A 159 -17.33 21.30 21.14
N LYS A 160 -18.32 20.54 21.64
CA LYS A 160 -18.11 19.29 22.36
C LYS A 160 -18.62 18.07 21.59
N GLY A 161 -19.42 18.28 20.55
CA GLY A 161 -20.00 17.22 19.74
C GLY A 161 -20.60 17.74 18.44
N LEU A 162 -21.09 16.83 17.61
CA LEU A 162 -21.66 17.16 16.30
C LEU A 162 -22.91 18.06 16.42
N SER A 163 -23.69 17.90 17.50
CA SER A 163 -24.88 18.71 17.75
C SER A 163 -24.58 20.20 17.88
N ASP A 164 -23.40 20.56 18.37
CA ASP A 164 -23.00 21.95 18.56
C ASP A 164 -22.66 22.65 17.23
N LEU A 165 -22.43 21.85 16.19
CA LEU A 165 -22.17 22.31 14.82
C LEU A 165 -23.46 22.37 13.97
N ALA A 166 -24.54 21.75 14.43
CA ALA A 166 -25.79 21.69 13.67
C ALA A 166 -26.34 23.08 13.36
N ASP A 167 -26.76 23.26 12.10
CA ASP A 167 -27.39 24.50 11.60
C ASP A 167 -26.52 25.79 11.76
N THR A 168 -25.20 25.62 11.97
CA THR A 168 -24.27 26.77 12.09
C THR A 168 -23.73 27.26 10.75
N GLY A 169 -24.00 26.54 9.65
CA GLY A 169 -23.39 26.79 8.33
C GLY A 169 -21.89 26.59 8.34
N CYS A 170 -21.39 25.69 9.20
CA CYS A 170 -19.96 25.37 9.21
C CYS A 170 -19.56 24.67 7.91
N LYS A 171 -18.34 24.97 7.43
CA LYS A 171 -17.71 24.25 6.34
C LYS A 171 -16.96 23.07 6.90
N VAL A 172 -17.11 21.92 6.26
CA VAL A 172 -16.48 20.67 6.67
C VAL A 172 -15.78 20.03 5.49
N THR A 173 -14.67 19.34 5.78
CA THR A 173 -13.90 18.59 4.80
C THR A 173 -13.33 17.32 5.42
N THR A 174 -12.91 16.40 4.57
CA THR A 174 -12.18 15.19 4.97
C THR A 174 -11.33 14.69 3.79
N GLN A 175 -10.58 13.63 4.02
CA GLN A 175 -9.78 13.02 2.97
C GLN A 175 -10.69 12.30 1.95
N LEU A 176 -10.38 12.47 0.67
CA LEU A 176 -11.08 11.87 -0.48
C LEU A 176 -11.04 10.34 -0.38
N GLY A 177 -12.11 9.66 -0.83
CA GLY A 177 -12.16 8.20 -0.88
C GLY A 177 -12.13 7.49 0.48
N THR A 178 -12.35 8.23 1.60
CA THR A 178 -12.41 7.64 2.94
C THR A 178 -13.83 7.33 3.37
N GLY A 179 -13.98 6.40 4.32
CA GLY A 179 -15.25 6.12 5.00
C GLY A 179 -15.74 7.27 5.89
N TRP A 180 -15.03 8.39 5.96
CA TRP A 180 -15.43 9.56 6.71
C TRP A 180 -16.39 10.46 5.93
N ILE A 181 -16.36 10.44 4.59
CA ILE A 181 -17.22 11.28 3.74
C ILE A 181 -18.69 11.15 4.13
N PRO A 182 -19.30 9.96 4.17
CA PRO A 182 -20.71 9.82 4.55
C PRO A 182 -20.98 10.17 6.03
N LEU A 183 -19.96 10.21 6.89
CA LEU A 183 -20.14 10.64 8.28
C LEU A 183 -20.31 12.16 8.42
N LEU A 184 -19.89 12.95 7.44
CA LEU A 184 -20.08 14.40 7.44
C LEU A 184 -21.57 14.79 7.38
N ASP A 185 -22.42 13.94 6.80
CA ASP A 185 -23.88 14.15 6.74
C ASP A 185 -24.55 14.14 8.12
N GLN A 186 -23.86 13.61 9.15
CA GLN A 186 -24.33 13.68 10.53
C GLN A 186 -24.28 15.10 11.11
N ILE A 187 -23.59 16.04 10.47
CA ILE A 187 -23.53 17.45 10.89
C ILE A 187 -24.61 18.19 10.11
N LYS A 188 -25.80 18.29 10.70
CA LYS A 188 -26.95 18.93 10.06
C LYS A 188 -26.65 20.35 9.63
N GLY A 189 -26.91 20.69 8.38
CA GLY A 189 -26.71 22.05 7.82
C GLY A 189 -25.24 22.43 7.61
N ALA A 190 -24.29 21.50 7.69
CA ALA A 190 -22.92 21.75 7.30
C ALA A 190 -22.77 21.82 5.77
N GLU A 191 -21.87 22.69 5.31
CA GLU A 191 -21.46 22.78 3.91
C GLU A 191 -20.21 21.95 3.67
N GLN A 192 -20.27 20.95 2.78
CA GLN A 192 -19.07 20.20 2.39
C GLN A 192 -18.23 21.05 1.42
N SER A 193 -17.02 21.44 1.82
CA SER A 193 -16.15 22.34 1.06
C SER A 193 -15.20 21.64 0.07
N GLY A 194 -15.47 20.37 -0.24
CA GLY A 194 -14.62 19.50 -1.03
C GLY A 194 -13.80 18.57 -0.15
N ASN A 195 -13.13 17.61 -0.79
CA ASN A 195 -12.29 16.62 -0.12
C ASN A 195 -10.89 16.66 -0.73
N PHE A 196 -9.87 16.34 0.04
CA PHE A 196 -8.47 16.43 -0.35
C PHE A 196 -7.81 15.05 -0.40
N GLU A 197 -6.74 14.91 -1.17
CA GLU A 197 -6.05 13.63 -1.33
C GLU A 197 -5.37 13.18 -0.04
N THR A 198 -4.80 14.11 0.72
CA THR A 198 -4.10 13.79 1.98
C THR A 198 -4.76 14.40 3.20
N THR A 199 -4.57 13.78 4.36
CA THR A 199 -5.03 14.32 5.65
C THR A 199 -4.37 15.68 5.95
N SER A 200 -3.11 15.87 5.55
CA SER A 200 -2.40 17.14 5.74
C SER A 200 -3.06 18.30 4.99
N GLU A 201 -3.53 18.06 3.77
CA GLU A 201 -4.26 19.08 2.99
C GLU A 201 -5.58 19.46 3.65
N CYS A 202 -6.28 18.50 4.28
CA CYS A 202 -7.49 18.78 5.03
C CYS A 202 -7.26 19.78 6.20
N PHE A 203 -6.07 19.76 6.81
CA PHE A 203 -5.73 20.70 7.89
C PHE A 203 -5.34 22.09 7.39
N LEU A 204 -4.98 22.24 6.12
CA LEU A 204 -4.60 23.51 5.50
C LEU A 204 -5.79 24.24 4.88
N ALA A 205 -6.92 23.55 4.66
CA ALA A 205 -8.15 24.08 4.09
C ALA A 205 -9.01 24.80 5.15
#